data_c8752b772648627113716c20e9ff0c0a
#
_entry.id   c8752b772648627113716c20e9ff0c0a
#
_cell.length_a   1.000
_cell.length_b   1.000
_cell.length_c   1.000
_cell.angle_alpha   90.00
_cell.angle_beta   90.00
_cell.angle_gamma   90.00
#
_symmetry.space_group_name_H-M   'P 1'
#
loop_
_entity.id
_entity.type
_entity.pdbx_description
1 polymer ?
#
loop_
_entity_poly.entity_id
_entity_poly.type
_entity_poly.pdbx_seq_one_letter_code
_entity_poly.pdbx_strand_id
1 'polypeptide(L)'
;MSAQTVLLFRASELSPWKGTSCFHSPMKTDKELYHQLRLLSHEKLWEEEVARFDHSTPEERIKRVAVIRAVGVAFSKSGTAKQKAEVRSWLVRLLQDSSEKVRRYAMTALPKLGAGPGEEEALLALLRTTTVEREKKFLSQALEKIGGPATLSAVAGGRGVFPQTEQKVKASLARSERPSAIRMDRPLSDFTHLRIHLRCRKGLEEIVRDEVKESIAEHGKFRIVDTQSGLVAIRPVAPFSLADLYTLRCFATVGFFLGHFRSSDPTGSVDALASMMTSPLSRSVLAAFTEGSIRYRLEFVSRGHQRGAVRLLANRAYSMCPDILNDPRRAPWSMDLLPTGHGITVELRPKLTPDPRFTYREADIRAASHPPLAACMARLAGRVEHEIVWDPFCGSGLELIERARLGGVEYVYGTDLNPNAIAISRTNFAAAGVKGFQLNLACGDFRDYTRVEGLGPKSVTLMVTNPPMGRRIRVSNLRGLLRDLFAVAAAVLKPGGRLIFANPMRIEPLDPSLRLEYRKVIDLGGFNCRLEMYRKLE
;
A
#
# COMPACT_ATOMS: atom_id res chain seq x y z
N MET A 1 19.66 -58.31 1.78
CA MET A 1 19.28 -58.92 3.06
C MET A 1 18.19 -58.02 3.61
N SER A 2 16.98 -58.46 3.42
CA SER A 2 15.93 -59.04 4.25
C SER A 2 15.35 -58.02 5.23
N ALA A 3 14.06 -57.88 5.48
CA ALA A 3 12.87 -58.60 5.03
C ALA A 3 11.62 -57.76 5.35
N GLN A 4 10.60 -57.98 4.58
CA GLN A 4 9.18 -57.67 4.78
C GLN A 4 8.64 -58.17 6.14
N THR A 5 7.62 -57.50 6.69
CA THR A 5 6.51 -58.18 7.33
C THR A 5 5.21 -57.41 7.15
N VAL A 6 4.32 -57.99 6.39
CA VAL A 6 2.90 -57.68 6.23
C VAL A 6 2.15 -58.40 7.36
N LEU A 7 1.16 -57.76 7.97
CA LEU A 7 0.14 -58.44 8.77
C LEU A 7 -1.24 -57.86 8.51
N LEU A 8 -2.01 -58.67 7.75
CA LEU A 8 -3.46 -58.67 7.64
C LEU A 8 -4.09 -59.20 8.95
N PHE A 9 -5.15 -58.55 9.45
CA PHE A 9 -6.15 -59.24 10.26
C PHE A 9 -7.58 -58.79 9.93
N ARG A 10 -8.42 -59.78 9.94
CA ARG A 10 -9.79 -59.97 9.47
C ARG A 10 -10.84 -59.12 10.18
N ALA A 11 -11.90 -58.89 9.41
CA ALA A 11 -13.22 -58.50 9.88
C ALA A 11 -13.92 -59.65 10.63
N SER A 12 -14.63 -59.36 11.70
CA SER A 12 -15.88 -60.05 12.10
C SER A 12 -16.61 -59.27 13.20
N GLU A 13 -17.90 -59.14 12.95
CA GLU A 13 -19.03 -59.14 13.88
C GLU A 13 -19.64 -57.82 14.38
N LEU A 14 -20.84 -57.64 13.90
CA LEU A 14 -21.91 -56.73 14.26
C LEU A 14 -22.49 -57.00 15.65
N SER A 15 -22.79 -55.99 16.41
CA SER A 15 -24.05 -55.92 17.14
C SER A 15 -24.33 -54.49 17.64
N PRO A 16 -25.59 -54.07 17.82
CA PRO A 16 -25.99 -52.68 17.85
C PRO A 16 -26.15 -52.16 19.28
N TRP A 17 -25.59 -50.97 19.56
CA TRP A 17 -25.95 -50.24 20.77
C TRP A 17 -26.47 -48.86 20.45
N LYS A 18 -27.74 -48.65 20.78
CA LYS A 18 -28.39 -47.36 20.85
C LYS A 18 -27.78 -46.56 22.00
N GLY A 19 -27.38 -45.37 21.69
CA GLY A 19 -26.94 -44.38 22.67
C GLY A 19 -26.81 -43.03 22.01
N THR A 20 -27.90 -42.23 22.04
CA THR A 20 -27.90 -40.81 21.75
C THR A 20 -27.00 -40.09 22.74
N SER A 21 -25.74 -39.88 22.38
CA SER A 21 -24.89 -38.90 23.06
C SER A 21 -24.78 -37.66 22.19
N CYS A 22 -25.42 -36.59 22.64
CA CYS A 22 -25.14 -35.24 22.16
C CYS A 22 -23.65 -34.95 22.33
N PHE A 23 -22.89 -35.06 21.25
CA PHE A 23 -21.53 -34.55 21.22
C PHE A 23 -21.59 -33.02 21.37
N HIS A 24 -21.43 -32.53 22.58
CA HIS A 24 -21.05 -31.16 22.83
C HIS A 24 -19.63 -31.00 22.27
N SER A 25 -19.51 -30.38 21.08
CA SER A 25 -18.20 -29.88 20.60
C SER A 25 -17.64 -28.96 21.68
N PRO A 26 -16.37 -29.09 22.07
CA PRO A 26 -15.78 -28.24 23.10
C PRO A 26 -15.95 -26.77 22.68
N MET A 27 -16.45 -25.92 23.58
CA MET A 27 -16.67 -24.50 23.32
C MET A 27 -15.35 -23.86 22.93
N LYS A 28 -15.28 -23.37 21.70
CA LYS A 28 -14.10 -22.68 21.16
C LYS A 28 -13.76 -21.47 22.03
N THR A 29 -12.48 -21.23 22.27
CA THR A 29 -12.05 -20.03 22.98
C THR A 29 -12.41 -18.76 22.20
N ASP A 30 -12.65 -17.63 22.89
CA ASP A 30 -12.91 -16.30 22.26
C ASP A 30 -11.87 -15.98 21.14
N LYS A 31 -10.65 -16.45 21.30
CA LYS A 31 -9.54 -16.24 20.34
C LYS A 31 -9.72 -17.09 19.07
N GLU A 32 -10.07 -18.33 19.21
CA GLU A 32 -10.33 -19.24 18.08
C GLU A 32 -11.56 -18.81 17.29
N LEU A 33 -12.65 -18.49 17.97
CA LEU A 33 -13.85 -17.95 17.35
C LEU A 33 -13.52 -16.65 16.55
N TYR A 34 -12.78 -15.73 17.15
CA TYR A 34 -12.36 -14.49 16.47
C TYR A 34 -11.55 -14.76 15.19
N HIS A 35 -10.62 -15.72 15.22
CA HIS A 35 -9.83 -16.08 14.04
C HIS A 35 -10.70 -16.66 12.91
N GLN A 36 -11.66 -17.50 13.23
CA GLN A 36 -12.59 -18.07 12.25
C GLN A 36 -13.50 -17.00 11.63
N LEU A 37 -14.09 -16.14 12.44
CA LEU A 37 -14.98 -15.05 12.00
C LEU A 37 -14.27 -14.08 11.04
N ARG A 38 -12.97 -13.86 11.20
CA ARG A 38 -12.19 -13.00 10.30
C ARG A 38 -11.95 -13.57 8.90
N LEU A 39 -12.20 -14.84 8.68
CA LEU A 39 -12.08 -15.50 7.38
C LEU A 39 -13.39 -15.46 6.58
N LEU A 40 -14.50 -15.08 7.21
CA LEU A 40 -15.79 -14.97 6.57
C LEU A 40 -15.87 -13.73 5.65
N SER A 41 -16.72 -13.83 4.62
CA SER A 41 -17.14 -12.66 3.83
C SER A 41 -17.95 -11.67 4.68
N HIS A 42 -18.05 -10.41 4.24
CA HIS A 42 -18.87 -9.42 4.93
C HIS A 42 -20.35 -9.85 5.03
N GLU A 43 -20.89 -10.44 3.98
CA GLU A 43 -22.27 -10.96 3.92
C GLU A 43 -22.49 -12.04 4.98
N LYS A 44 -21.68 -13.10 4.95
CA LYS A 44 -21.80 -14.18 5.95
C LYS A 44 -21.60 -13.69 7.38
N LEU A 45 -20.65 -12.78 7.59
CA LEU A 45 -20.42 -12.22 8.92
C LEU A 45 -21.62 -11.40 9.40
N TRP A 46 -22.28 -10.66 8.51
CA TRP A 46 -23.42 -9.82 8.83
C TRP A 46 -24.72 -10.61 8.92
N GLU A 47 -25.05 -11.37 7.90
CA GLU A 47 -26.35 -12.05 7.79
C GLU A 47 -26.46 -13.28 8.69
N GLU A 48 -25.36 -14.01 8.92
CA GLU A 48 -25.40 -15.22 9.74
C GLU A 48 -24.93 -14.95 11.18
N GLU A 49 -23.74 -14.37 11.38
CA GLU A 49 -23.13 -14.30 12.70
C GLU A 49 -23.62 -13.14 13.55
N VAL A 50 -23.92 -11.98 12.94
CA VAL A 50 -24.55 -10.86 13.63
C VAL A 50 -26.02 -11.20 13.95
N ALA A 51 -26.77 -11.77 13.01
CA ALA A 51 -28.14 -12.19 13.27
C ALA A 51 -28.21 -13.23 14.40
N ARG A 52 -27.33 -14.23 14.39
CA ARG A 52 -27.22 -15.22 15.48
C ARG A 52 -26.84 -14.56 16.82
N PHE A 53 -25.96 -13.58 16.81
CA PHE A 53 -25.59 -12.83 18.01
C PHE A 53 -26.78 -12.05 18.58
N ASP A 54 -27.56 -11.37 17.74
CA ASP A 54 -28.72 -10.58 18.16
C ASP A 54 -29.85 -11.44 18.71
N HIS A 55 -30.05 -12.66 18.22
CA HIS A 55 -31.05 -13.62 18.72
C HIS A 55 -30.57 -14.44 19.93
N SER A 56 -29.31 -14.32 20.35
CA SER A 56 -28.74 -15.05 21.49
C SER A 56 -29.21 -14.45 22.84
N THR A 57 -29.26 -15.29 23.87
CA THR A 57 -29.49 -14.82 25.25
C THR A 57 -28.36 -13.94 25.76
N PRO A 58 -28.55 -13.13 26.80
CA PRO A 58 -27.47 -12.32 27.37
C PRO A 58 -26.23 -13.13 27.76
N GLU A 59 -26.40 -14.33 28.32
CA GLU A 59 -25.29 -15.23 28.71
C GLU A 59 -24.54 -15.75 27.51
N GLU A 60 -25.23 -16.05 26.42
CA GLU A 60 -24.61 -16.51 25.16
C GLU A 60 -23.87 -15.38 24.47
N ARG A 61 -24.43 -14.16 24.46
CA ARG A 61 -23.75 -12.96 23.91
C ARG A 61 -22.43 -12.67 24.59
N ILE A 62 -22.35 -12.84 25.91
CA ILE A 62 -21.11 -12.70 26.69
C ILE A 62 -20.02 -13.65 26.18
N LYS A 63 -20.38 -14.88 25.76
CA LYS A 63 -19.47 -15.90 25.22
C LYS A 63 -19.10 -15.64 23.76
N ARG A 64 -19.84 -14.79 23.05
CA ARG A 64 -19.69 -14.50 21.62
C ARG A 64 -19.23 -13.07 21.30
N VAL A 65 -18.68 -12.34 22.25
CA VAL A 65 -18.18 -10.96 22.01
C VAL A 65 -17.11 -10.86 20.92
N ALA A 66 -16.51 -12.00 20.54
CA ALA A 66 -15.62 -12.11 19.39
C ALA A 66 -16.28 -11.65 18.08
N VAL A 67 -17.63 -11.79 17.94
CA VAL A 67 -18.40 -11.30 16.79
C VAL A 67 -18.29 -9.77 16.69
N ILE A 68 -18.52 -9.05 17.77
CA ILE A 68 -18.41 -7.57 17.81
C ILE A 68 -17.00 -7.12 17.35
N ARG A 69 -15.98 -7.81 17.85
CA ARG A 69 -14.59 -7.51 17.49
C ARG A 69 -14.30 -7.81 16.02
N ALA A 70 -14.79 -8.92 15.49
CA ALA A 70 -14.58 -9.33 14.10
C ALA A 70 -15.28 -8.36 13.14
N VAL A 71 -16.54 -8.02 13.40
CA VAL A 71 -17.33 -7.03 12.64
C VAL A 71 -16.62 -5.68 12.63
N GLY A 72 -16.26 -5.14 13.80
CA GLY A 72 -15.57 -3.86 13.89
C GLY A 72 -14.24 -3.81 13.13
N VAL A 73 -13.52 -4.93 12.99
CA VAL A 73 -12.27 -4.99 12.24
C VAL A 73 -12.49 -5.23 10.75
N ALA A 74 -13.38 -6.12 10.36
CA ALA A 74 -13.65 -6.44 8.96
C ALA A 74 -14.20 -5.22 8.22
N PHE A 75 -15.30 -4.66 8.73
CA PHE A 75 -15.96 -3.52 8.09
C PHE A 75 -15.15 -2.21 8.15
N SER A 76 -14.29 -2.03 9.17
CA SER A 76 -13.40 -0.87 9.18
C SER A 76 -12.38 -0.87 8.04
N LYS A 77 -11.94 -2.05 7.61
CA LYS A 77 -10.91 -2.20 6.57
C LYS A 77 -11.45 -2.09 5.15
N SER A 78 -12.55 -2.75 4.87
CA SER A 78 -13.05 -2.96 3.49
C SER A 78 -14.57 -2.79 3.34
N GLY A 79 -15.28 -2.33 4.39
CA GLY A 79 -16.72 -2.03 4.29
C GLY A 79 -17.00 -0.73 3.52
N THR A 80 -18.06 -0.74 2.73
CA THR A 80 -18.60 0.47 2.07
C THR A 80 -19.11 1.49 3.11
N ALA A 81 -19.33 2.73 2.69
CA ALA A 81 -19.88 3.77 3.58
C ALA A 81 -21.23 3.36 4.19
N LYS A 82 -22.12 2.74 3.38
CA LYS A 82 -23.42 2.22 3.81
C LYS A 82 -23.25 1.12 4.85
N GLN A 83 -22.45 0.12 4.57
CA GLN A 83 -22.18 -0.98 5.51
C GLN A 83 -21.56 -0.48 6.83
N LYS A 84 -20.63 0.47 6.77
CA LYS A 84 -20.07 1.09 7.99
C LYS A 84 -21.14 1.82 8.81
N ALA A 85 -22.10 2.48 8.17
CA ALA A 85 -23.21 3.13 8.85
C ALA A 85 -24.14 2.12 9.54
N GLU A 86 -24.49 1.03 8.85
CA GLU A 86 -25.30 -0.06 9.42
C GLU A 86 -24.61 -0.70 10.63
N VAL A 87 -23.32 -0.98 10.53
CA VAL A 87 -22.52 -1.53 11.66
C VAL A 87 -22.45 -0.53 12.82
N ARG A 88 -22.30 0.77 12.57
CA ARG A 88 -22.34 1.78 13.65
C ARG A 88 -23.68 1.79 14.37
N SER A 89 -24.78 1.78 13.63
CA SER A 89 -26.13 1.72 14.20
C SER A 89 -26.32 0.46 15.08
N TRP A 90 -25.82 -0.68 14.62
CA TRP A 90 -25.84 -1.91 15.42
C TRP A 90 -25.01 -1.78 16.71
N LEU A 91 -23.79 -1.26 16.63
CA LEU A 91 -22.92 -1.05 17.80
C LEU A 91 -23.52 -0.05 18.80
N VAL A 92 -24.21 0.98 18.33
CA VAL A 92 -24.94 1.93 19.19
C VAL A 92 -26.07 1.23 19.95
N ARG A 93 -26.83 0.33 19.30
CA ARG A 93 -27.83 -0.50 20.01
C ARG A 93 -27.16 -1.36 21.11
N LEU A 94 -26.01 -1.94 20.83
CA LEU A 94 -25.26 -2.74 21.81
C LEU A 94 -24.72 -1.93 23.01
N LEU A 95 -24.67 -0.60 22.95
CA LEU A 95 -24.38 0.23 24.13
C LEU A 95 -25.48 0.16 25.19
N GLN A 96 -26.67 -0.32 24.83
CA GLN A 96 -27.79 -0.53 25.74
C GLN A 96 -27.94 -2.00 26.20
N ASP A 97 -26.99 -2.88 25.83
CA ASP A 97 -27.01 -4.28 26.25
C ASP A 97 -26.91 -4.41 27.78
N SER A 98 -27.62 -5.38 28.35
CA SER A 98 -27.58 -5.64 29.80
C SER A 98 -26.17 -6.00 30.29
N SER A 99 -25.35 -6.65 29.42
CA SER A 99 -24.01 -7.07 29.77
C SER A 99 -22.97 -5.97 29.58
N GLU A 100 -22.28 -5.58 30.64
CA GLU A 100 -21.13 -4.67 30.61
C GLU A 100 -20.03 -5.14 29.62
N LYS A 101 -19.83 -6.45 29.54
CA LYS A 101 -18.82 -7.01 28.61
C LYS A 101 -19.19 -6.71 27.15
N VAL A 102 -20.45 -6.87 26.77
CA VAL A 102 -20.95 -6.55 25.41
C VAL A 102 -20.80 -5.06 25.12
N ARG A 103 -21.27 -4.18 26.03
CA ARG A 103 -21.16 -2.73 25.88
C ARG A 103 -19.70 -2.29 25.69
N ARG A 104 -18.75 -2.82 26.46
CA ARG A 104 -17.31 -2.50 26.31
C ARG A 104 -16.72 -2.90 24.94
N TYR A 105 -17.12 -4.03 24.40
CA TYR A 105 -16.69 -4.44 23.08
C TYR A 105 -17.27 -3.53 21.98
N ALA A 106 -18.52 -3.08 22.13
CA ALA A 106 -19.15 -2.09 21.24
C ALA A 106 -18.40 -0.75 21.29
N MET A 107 -18.11 -0.21 22.49
CA MET A 107 -17.30 1.01 22.67
C MET A 107 -15.93 0.92 22.00
N THR A 108 -15.31 -0.26 22.04
CA THR A 108 -13.98 -0.48 21.45
C THR A 108 -14.02 -0.58 19.92
N ALA A 109 -15.13 -1.07 19.36
CA ALA A 109 -15.32 -1.24 17.92
C ALA A 109 -15.76 0.05 17.23
N LEU A 110 -16.64 0.83 17.85
CA LEU A 110 -17.27 2.01 17.29
C LEU A 110 -16.27 3.04 16.67
N PRO A 111 -15.18 3.42 17.36
CA PRO A 111 -14.22 4.39 16.80
C PRO A 111 -13.46 3.93 15.56
N LYS A 112 -13.50 2.65 15.23
CA LYS A 112 -12.80 2.11 14.04
C LYS A 112 -13.56 2.36 12.75
N LEU A 113 -14.85 2.68 12.85
CA LEU A 113 -15.79 2.78 11.73
C LEU A 113 -16.06 4.22 11.29
N GLY A 114 -15.30 5.20 11.80
CA GLY A 114 -15.49 6.61 11.48
C GLY A 114 -16.76 7.16 12.13
N ALA A 115 -16.97 6.86 13.41
CA ALA A 115 -18.09 7.37 14.21
C ALA A 115 -18.07 8.90 14.30
N GLY A 116 -19.25 9.52 14.36
CA GLY A 116 -19.49 10.95 14.35
C GLY A 116 -20.33 11.46 15.53
N PRO A 117 -20.99 12.62 15.38
CA PRO A 117 -21.74 13.26 16.49
C PRO A 117 -22.86 12.42 17.10
N GLY A 118 -23.56 11.61 16.30
CA GLY A 118 -24.63 10.74 16.81
C GLY A 118 -24.11 9.63 17.72
N GLU A 119 -22.99 9.04 17.34
CA GLU A 119 -22.32 8.00 18.15
C GLU A 119 -21.64 8.60 19.39
N GLU A 120 -21.15 9.85 19.30
CA GLU A 120 -20.64 10.61 20.44
C GLU A 120 -21.73 10.78 21.51
N GLU A 121 -22.93 11.22 21.12
CA GLU A 121 -24.03 11.42 22.06
C GLU A 121 -24.47 10.10 22.72
N ALA A 122 -24.52 9.00 21.99
CA ALA A 122 -24.82 7.68 22.53
C ALA A 122 -23.82 7.25 23.63
N LEU A 123 -22.52 7.52 23.43
CA LEU A 123 -21.49 7.25 24.44
C LEU A 123 -21.61 8.19 25.65
N LEU A 124 -21.95 9.46 25.43
CA LEU A 124 -22.21 10.42 26.52
C LEU A 124 -23.44 10.07 27.31
N ALA A 125 -24.50 9.60 26.66
CA ALA A 125 -25.72 9.12 27.35
C ALA A 125 -25.38 7.95 28.30
N LEU A 126 -24.61 6.98 27.84
CA LEU A 126 -24.15 5.88 28.68
C LEU A 126 -23.22 6.36 29.81
N LEU A 127 -22.34 7.34 29.54
CA LEU A 127 -21.46 7.92 30.57
C LEU A 127 -22.24 8.59 31.71
N ARG A 128 -23.41 9.18 31.41
CA ARG A 128 -24.31 9.82 32.42
C ARG A 128 -24.98 8.80 33.35
N THR A 129 -25.14 7.56 32.89
CA THR A 129 -25.90 6.53 33.61
C THR A 129 -25.04 5.47 34.29
N THR A 130 -23.85 5.21 33.76
CA THR A 130 -22.98 4.14 34.28
C THR A 130 -22.31 4.52 35.61
N THR A 131 -22.35 3.58 36.55
CA THR A 131 -21.61 3.66 37.83
C THR A 131 -20.34 2.81 37.82
N VAL A 132 -20.13 2.02 36.78
CA VAL A 132 -19.03 1.05 36.69
C VAL A 132 -17.74 1.74 36.23
N GLU A 133 -16.75 1.84 37.11
CA GLU A 133 -15.46 2.50 36.83
C GLU A 133 -14.71 1.90 35.62
N ARG A 134 -14.78 0.59 35.46
CA ARG A 134 -14.19 -0.09 34.29
C ARG A 134 -14.85 0.36 33.00
N GLU A 135 -16.15 0.55 32.99
CA GLU A 135 -16.90 1.02 31.82
C GLU A 135 -16.60 2.49 31.51
N LYS A 136 -16.50 3.36 32.51
CA LYS A 136 -16.07 4.76 32.36
C LYS A 136 -14.70 4.86 31.67
N LYS A 137 -13.77 3.96 32.00
CA LYS A 137 -12.45 3.89 31.34
C LYS A 137 -12.57 3.60 29.83
N PHE A 138 -13.42 2.67 29.41
CA PHE A 138 -13.62 2.36 27.99
C PHE A 138 -14.40 3.46 27.26
N LEU A 139 -15.37 4.09 27.91
CA LEU A 139 -16.06 5.28 27.41
C LEU A 139 -15.09 6.43 27.16
N SER A 140 -14.25 6.76 28.13
CA SER A 140 -13.21 7.76 27.97
C SER A 140 -12.27 7.46 26.79
N GLN A 141 -11.83 6.20 26.65
CA GLN A 141 -11.00 5.78 25.52
C GLN A 141 -11.71 5.85 24.17
N ALA A 142 -13.02 5.63 24.12
CA ALA A 142 -13.81 5.80 22.90
C ALA A 142 -13.97 7.29 22.57
N LEU A 143 -14.36 8.11 23.56
CA LEU A 143 -14.53 9.56 23.42
C LEU A 143 -13.21 10.28 23.06
N GLU A 144 -12.05 9.82 23.55
CA GLU A 144 -10.74 10.31 23.10
C GLU A 144 -10.51 10.20 21.58
N LYS A 145 -11.23 9.31 20.90
CA LYS A 145 -11.06 9.03 19.47
C LYS A 145 -12.13 9.67 18.60
N ILE A 146 -13.35 9.83 19.11
CA ILE A 146 -14.50 10.35 18.35
C ILE A 146 -15.15 11.57 18.97
N GLY A 147 -14.77 11.93 20.20
CA GLY A 147 -15.36 13.05 20.94
C GLY A 147 -15.14 14.38 20.23
N GLY A 148 -16.17 15.21 20.30
CA GLY A 148 -16.25 16.54 19.73
C GLY A 148 -16.61 17.60 20.76
N PRO A 149 -17.31 18.68 20.35
CA PRO A 149 -17.75 19.75 21.24
C PRO A 149 -18.67 19.27 22.37
N ALA A 150 -19.54 18.29 22.11
CA ALA A 150 -20.43 17.71 23.11
C ALA A 150 -19.65 17.03 24.26
N THR A 151 -18.57 16.30 23.93
CA THR A 151 -17.66 15.72 24.93
C THR A 151 -16.99 16.81 25.76
N LEU A 152 -16.50 17.89 25.16
CA LEU A 152 -15.87 18.98 25.89
C LEU A 152 -16.83 19.65 26.86
N SER A 153 -18.08 19.90 26.46
CA SER A 153 -19.12 20.44 27.31
C SER A 153 -19.45 19.52 28.49
N ALA A 154 -19.50 18.21 28.24
CA ALA A 154 -19.74 17.21 29.29
C ALA A 154 -18.60 17.13 30.30
N VAL A 155 -17.36 17.28 29.85
CA VAL A 155 -16.13 17.26 30.70
C VAL A 155 -16.07 18.52 31.57
N ALA A 156 -16.34 19.70 31.01
CA ALA A 156 -16.35 20.96 31.74
C ALA A 156 -17.37 20.96 32.88
N GLY A 157 -18.45 20.17 32.76
CA GLY A 157 -19.45 19.96 33.83
C GLY A 157 -19.01 18.99 34.94
N GLY A 158 -17.77 18.55 35.02
CA GLY A 158 -17.22 17.71 36.10
C GLY A 158 -17.72 16.25 36.12
N ARG A 159 -18.31 15.78 35.05
CA ARG A 159 -18.99 14.46 35.01
C ARG A 159 -18.05 13.35 34.55
N GLY A 160 -17.31 12.75 35.49
CA GLY A 160 -16.76 11.38 35.37
C GLY A 160 -15.76 11.06 34.23
N VAL A 161 -15.22 12.06 33.54
CA VAL A 161 -14.25 11.89 32.47
C VAL A 161 -12.84 12.18 32.99
N PHE A 162 -11.87 11.35 32.63
CA PHE A 162 -10.49 11.55 33.08
C PHE A 162 -9.88 12.83 32.45
N PRO A 163 -9.07 13.61 33.19
CA PRO A 163 -8.45 14.86 32.70
C PRO A 163 -7.70 14.70 31.38
N GLN A 164 -7.09 13.55 31.15
CA GLN A 164 -6.40 13.22 29.90
C GLN A 164 -7.34 13.14 28.68
N THR A 165 -8.62 12.82 28.87
CA THR A 165 -9.61 12.73 27.81
C THR A 165 -9.92 14.12 27.25
N GLU A 166 -10.06 15.12 28.10
CA GLU A 166 -10.28 16.51 27.70
C GLU A 166 -9.15 17.01 26.80
N GLN A 167 -7.88 16.86 27.25
CA GLN A 167 -6.73 17.29 26.47
C GLN A 167 -6.68 16.60 25.10
N LYS A 168 -6.98 15.30 25.04
CA LYS A 168 -6.97 14.54 23.79
C LYS A 168 -8.10 14.94 22.85
N VAL A 169 -9.29 15.23 23.37
CA VAL A 169 -10.42 15.71 22.56
C VAL A 169 -10.16 17.13 22.06
N LYS A 170 -9.69 18.04 22.91
CA LYS A 170 -9.24 19.40 22.48
C LYS A 170 -8.20 19.31 21.38
N ALA A 171 -7.18 18.47 21.55
CA ALA A 171 -6.16 18.26 20.53
C ALA A 171 -6.72 17.62 19.26
N SER A 172 -7.75 16.76 19.34
CA SER A 172 -8.41 16.16 18.17
C SER A 172 -9.25 17.18 17.41
N LEU A 173 -9.98 18.03 18.09
CA LEU A 173 -10.77 19.11 17.48
C LEU A 173 -9.87 20.18 16.84
N ALA A 174 -8.86 20.65 17.55
CA ALA A 174 -7.88 21.59 16.98
C ALA A 174 -7.20 21.04 15.72
N ARG A 175 -7.00 19.70 15.64
CA ARG A 175 -6.50 19.04 14.43
C ARG A 175 -7.52 19.00 13.30
N SER A 176 -8.82 18.92 13.61
CA SER A 176 -9.88 18.93 12.59
C SER A 176 -10.14 20.32 12.03
N GLU A 177 -10.05 21.32 12.87
CA GLU A 177 -10.24 22.73 12.50
C GLU A 177 -9.09 23.31 11.66
N ARG A 178 -7.89 22.73 11.78
CA ARG A 178 -6.70 23.16 11.02
C ARG A 178 -6.21 22.00 10.16
N PRO A 179 -6.72 21.86 8.94
CA PRO A 179 -6.26 20.81 8.02
C PRO A 179 -4.75 20.94 7.77
N SER A 180 -4.14 19.84 7.37
CA SER A 180 -2.75 19.78 6.93
C SER A 180 -2.72 19.06 5.60
N ALA A 181 -2.30 19.72 4.54
CA ALA A 181 -2.24 19.18 3.19
C ALA A 181 -0.91 19.50 2.51
N ILE A 182 -0.53 18.71 1.53
CA ILE A 182 0.66 18.98 0.71
C ILE A 182 0.29 19.93 -0.42
N ARG A 183 1.10 20.95 -0.62
CA ARG A 183 1.07 21.84 -1.78
C ARG A 183 2.07 21.36 -2.82
N MET A 184 1.57 20.99 -3.98
CA MET A 184 2.39 20.48 -5.08
C MET A 184 3.04 21.58 -5.92
N ASP A 185 2.38 22.71 -6.05
CA ASP A 185 2.67 23.81 -6.97
C ASP A 185 3.55 24.94 -6.39
N ARG A 186 3.67 24.99 -5.06
CA ARG A 186 4.41 26.06 -4.40
C ARG A 186 5.92 25.91 -4.60
N PRO A 187 6.65 26.95 -5.05
CA PRO A 187 8.08 26.88 -5.20
C PRO A 187 8.82 26.98 -3.86
N LEU A 188 9.90 26.23 -3.72
CA LEU A 188 10.92 26.40 -2.69
C LEU A 188 12.09 27.18 -3.29
N SER A 189 12.39 28.36 -2.73
CA SER A 189 13.47 29.25 -3.22
C SER A 189 14.74 29.13 -2.37
N ASP A 190 14.63 28.79 -1.09
CA ASP A 190 15.80 28.53 -0.22
C ASP A 190 16.11 27.02 -0.21
N PHE A 191 17.03 26.63 -1.07
CA PHE A 191 17.42 25.24 -1.29
C PHE A 191 18.92 24.97 -1.21
N THR A 192 19.72 25.93 -0.77
CA THR A 192 21.20 25.93 -0.84
C THR A 192 21.84 24.63 -0.30
N HIS A 193 21.30 24.08 0.78
CA HIS A 193 21.82 22.86 1.42
C HIS A 193 20.95 21.63 1.19
N LEU A 194 19.91 21.75 0.35
CA LEU A 194 18.95 20.70 0.15
C LEU A 194 19.53 19.56 -0.70
N ARG A 195 19.40 18.34 -0.21
CA ARG A 195 19.65 17.10 -0.94
C ARG A 195 18.36 16.29 -0.99
N ILE A 196 18.00 15.84 -2.17
CA ILE A 196 16.77 15.08 -2.42
C ILE A 196 17.17 13.68 -2.82
N HIS A 197 16.59 12.69 -2.19
CA HIS A 197 16.80 11.28 -2.41
C HIS A 197 15.64 10.68 -3.21
N LEU A 198 15.88 10.35 -4.45
CA LEU A 198 14.96 9.57 -5.29
C LEU A 198 15.25 8.09 -5.04
N ARG A 199 14.42 7.47 -4.22
CA ARG A 199 14.57 6.05 -3.88
C ARG A 199 13.88 5.19 -4.89
N CYS A 200 14.55 4.17 -5.39
CA CYS A 200 14.01 3.20 -6.33
C CYS A 200 14.27 1.77 -5.83
N ARG A 201 13.79 0.78 -6.56
CA ARG A 201 14.19 -0.61 -6.34
C ARG A 201 15.65 -0.79 -6.74
N LYS A 202 16.39 -1.59 -5.94
CA LYS A 202 17.78 -1.92 -6.27
C LYS A 202 17.87 -2.50 -7.67
N GLY A 203 18.81 -2.02 -8.45
CA GLY A 203 19.03 -2.39 -9.84
C GLY A 203 18.36 -1.48 -10.87
N LEU A 204 17.52 -0.51 -10.46
CA LEU A 204 16.86 0.45 -11.34
C LEU A 204 17.50 1.86 -11.31
N GLU A 205 18.58 2.04 -10.57
CA GLU A 205 19.20 3.34 -10.32
C GLU A 205 19.66 4.04 -11.62
N GLU A 206 20.19 3.26 -12.56
CA GLU A 206 20.65 3.79 -13.85
C GLU A 206 19.50 4.37 -14.67
N ILE A 207 18.35 3.68 -14.69
CA ILE A 207 17.16 4.15 -15.41
C ILE A 207 16.60 5.42 -14.76
N VAL A 208 16.52 5.46 -13.41
CA VAL A 208 16.12 6.67 -12.68
C VAL A 208 17.08 7.83 -12.92
N ARG A 209 18.39 7.56 -12.91
CA ARG A 209 19.42 8.55 -13.20
C ARG A 209 19.27 9.13 -14.61
N ASP A 210 19.01 8.27 -15.59
CA ASP A 210 18.89 8.70 -16.99
C ASP A 210 17.58 9.50 -17.20
N GLU A 211 16.47 9.15 -16.53
CA GLU A 211 15.27 9.99 -16.46
C GLU A 211 15.56 11.38 -15.89
N VAL A 212 16.33 11.44 -14.81
CA VAL A 212 16.75 12.73 -14.21
C VAL A 212 17.61 13.54 -15.18
N LYS A 213 18.54 12.92 -15.91
CA LYS A 213 19.35 13.61 -16.92
C LYS A 213 18.52 14.23 -18.04
N GLU A 214 17.50 13.50 -18.53
CA GLU A 214 16.57 14.04 -19.53
C GLU A 214 15.82 15.27 -18.99
N SER A 215 15.27 15.15 -17.76
CA SER A 215 14.59 16.28 -17.10
C SER A 215 15.52 17.47 -16.83
N ILE A 216 16.80 17.23 -16.55
CA ILE A 216 17.81 18.30 -16.40
C ILE A 216 18.02 19.00 -17.75
N ALA A 217 18.15 18.26 -18.84
CA ALA A 217 18.31 18.83 -20.17
C ALA A 217 17.11 19.67 -20.61
N GLU A 218 15.91 19.28 -20.19
CA GLU A 218 14.67 19.98 -20.54
C GLU A 218 14.38 21.20 -19.65
N HIS A 219 14.58 21.07 -18.33
CA HIS A 219 14.10 22.05 -17.35
C HIS A 219 15.19 22.74 -16.53
N GLY A 220 16.38 22.16 -16.42
CA GLY A 220 17.55 22.75 -15.75
C GLY A 220 17.43 22.96 -14.24
N LYS A 221 16.40 22.36 -13.57
CA LYS A 221 16.10 22.65 -12.15
C LYS A 221 16.93 21.86 -11.14
N PHE A 222 17.50 20.74 -11.55
CA PHE A 222 18.22 19.82 -10.66
C PHE A 222 19.59 19.49 -11.20
N ARG A 223 20.45 18.94 -10.34
CA ARG A 223 21.69 18.26 -10.73
C ARG A 223 21.84 16.96 -9.97
N ILE A 224 22.40 15.94 -10.59
CA ILE A 224 22.72 14.67 -9.93
C ILE A 224 23.96 14.88 -9.05
N VAL A 225 23.91 14.37 -7.82
CA VAL A 225 25.00 14.44 -6.84
C VAL A 225 25.66 13.09 -6.69
N ASP A 226 24.85 12.02 -6.64
CA ASP A 226 25.31 10.67 -6.34
C ASP A 226 24.30 9.63 -6.83
N THR A 227 24.82 8.43 -7.11
CA THR A 227 23.98 7.27 -7.47
C THR A 227 24.50 6.06 -6.70
N GLN A 228 23.65 5.50 -5.86
CA GLN A 228 23.94 4.34 -5.03
C GLN A 228 22.86 3.28 -5.22
N SER A 229 23.10 2.06 -4.73
CA SER A 229 22.12 0.97 -4.78
C SER A 229 20.77 1.38 -4.17
N GLY A 230 19.72 1.44 -4.99
CA GLY A 230 18.36 1.85 -4.61
C GLY A 230 18.16 3.36 -4.44
N LEU A 231 19.09 4.20 -4.88
CA LEU A 231 19.06 5.64 -4.60
C LEU A 231 19.75 6.45 -5.72
N VAL A 232 19.07 7.49 -6.18
CA VAL A 232 19.67 8.59 -6.93
C VAL A 232 19.52 9.87 -6.10
N ALA A 233 20.63 10.50 -5.74
CA ALA A 233 20.62 11.74 -4.98
C ALA A 233 20.79 12.93 -5.93
N ILE A 234 19.90 13.91 -5.79
CA ILE A 234 19.91 15.15 -6.58
C ILE A 234 19.95 16.38 -5.67
N ARG A 235 20.35 17.52 -6.24
CA ARG A 235 20.21 18.84 -5.61
C ARG A 235 19.49 19.77 -6.55
N PRO A 236 18.61 20.64 -6.04
CA PRO A 236 18.08 21.72 -6.83
C PRO A 236 19.17 22.76 -7.13
N VAL A 237 19.09 23.38 -8.31
CA VAL A 237 19.95 24.47 -8.77
C VAL A 237 19.14 25.70 -9.16
N ALA A 238 17.82 25.59 -9.18
CA ALA A 238 16.84 26.64 -9.37
C ALA A 238 15.63 26.42 -8.43
N PRO A 239 14.77 27.41 -8.22
CA PRO A 239 13.51 27.25 -7.49
C PRO A 239 12.68 26.11 -8.10
N PHE A 240 12.13 25.26 -7.26
CA PHE A 240 11.38 24.10 -7.69
C PHE A 240 10.16 23.86 -6.80
N SER A 241 9.16 23.19 -7.33
CA SER A 241 7.97 22.71 -6.63
C SER A 241 8.00 21.18 -6.49
N LEU A 242 7.10 20.62 -5.66
CA LEU A 242 6.91 19.17 -5.66
C LEU A 242 6.40 18.67 -7.02
N ALA A 243 5.58 19.46 -7.73
CA ALA A 243 5.13 19.09 -9.06
C ALA A 243 6.29 18.84 -10.03
N ASP A 244 7.37 19.62 -9.94
CA ASP A 244 8.57 19.41 -10.76
C ASP A 244 9.26 18.08 -10.46
N LEU A 245 9.28 17.63 -9.20
CA LEU A 245 9.82 16.32 -8.82
C LEU A 245 8.93 15.19 -9.29
N TYR A 246 7.61 15.37 -9.27
CA TYR A 246 6.63 14.37 -9.65
C TYR A 246 6.33 14.33 -11.16
N THR A 247 7.08 15.08 -11.99
CA THR A 247 7.22 14.80 -13.43
C THR A 247 8.01 13.53 -13.68
N LEU A 248 8.99 13.23 -12.80
CA LEU A 248 9.78 11.99 -12.84
C LEU A 248 8.91 10.81 -12.38
N ARG A 249 8.99 9.69 -13.06
CA ARG A 249 8.08 8.55 -12.86
C ARG A 249 8.76 7.29 -12.32
N CYS A 250 10.07 7.15 -12.54
CA CYS A 250 10.83 5.92 -12.26
C CYS A 250 11.19 5.71 -10.79
N PHE A 251 11.17 6.74 -9.94
CA PHE A 251 11.44 6.58 -8.51
C PHE A 251 10.22 6.02 -7.76
N ALA A 252 10.46 5.29 -6.69
CA ALA A 252 9.40 4.77 -5.81
C ALA A 252 8.96 5.80 -4.76
N THR A 253 9.91 6.47 -4.11
CA THR A 253 9.64 7.52 -3.12
C THR A 253 10.67 8.63 -3.21
N VAL A 254 10.26 9.86 -2.87
CA VAL A 254 11.15 11.00 -2.72
C VAL A 254 11.34 11.33 -1.24
N GLY A 255 12.57 11.57 -0.81
CA GLY A 255 12.92 11.99 0.55
C GLY A 255 13.81 13.22 0.55
N PHE A 256 13.49 14.21 1.37
CA PHE A 256 14.36 15.35 1.65
C PHE A 256 15.33 14.95 2.75
N PHE A 257 16.61 14.87 2.45
CA PHE A 257 17.65 14.44 3.39
C PHE A 257 17.88 15.51 4.45
N LEU A 258 17.66 15.18 5.71
CA LEU A 258 17.82 16.08 6.85
C LEU A 258 19.13 15.87 7.60
N GLY A 259 19.72 14.69 7.48
CA GLY A 259 21.00 14.36 8.14
C GLY A 259 21.21 12.87 8.31
N HIS A 260 22.41 12.55 8.79
CA HIS A 260 22.82 11.18 9.13
C HIS A 260 23.44 11.15 10.52
N PHE A 261 22.95 10.28 11.39
CA PHE A 261 23.47 10.04 12.73
C PHE A 261 24.27 8.74 12.77
N ARG A 262 25.51 8.78 13.24
CA ARG A 262 26.45 7.65 13.25
C ARG A 262 26.24 6.71 14.45
N SER A 263 25.03 6.29 14.74
CA SER A 263 24.74 5.25 15.73
C SER A 263 23.51 4.48 15.32
N SER A 264 23.49 3.20 15.63
CA SER A 264 22.32 2.33 15.38
C SER A 264 21.31 2.33 16.53
N ASP A 265 21.65 2.91 17.69
CA ASP A 265 20.75 3.02 18.85
C ASP A 265 19.97 4.36 18.83
N PRO A 266 18.63 4.32 18.57
CA PRO A 266 17.82 5.54 18.57
C PRO A 266 17.66 6.17 19.95
N THR A 267 17.79 5.39 21.04
CA THR A 267 17.52 5.88 22.40
C THR A 267 18.66 6.72 22.94
N GLY A 268 19.92 6.38 22.62
CA GLY A 268 21.09 7.18 22.95
C GLY A 268 21.25 8.45 22.10
N SER A 269 20.38 8.66 21.10
CA SER A 269 20.54 9.67 20.05
C SER A 269 19.35 10.61 19.93
N VAL A 270 18.45 10.62 20.91
CA VAL A 270 17.16 11.34 20.83
C VAL A 270 17.34 12.82 20.51
N ASP A 271 18.30 13.48 21.14
CA ASP A 271 18.55 14.90 20.94
C ASP A 271 19.08 15.21 19.54
N ALA A 272 20.03 14.43 19.05
CA ALA A 272 20.60 14.61 17.72
C ALA A 272 19.54 14.36 16.62
N LEU A 273 18.74 13.30 16.76
CA LEU A 273 17.66 13.00 15.82
C LEU A 273 16.55 14.07 15.86
N ALA A 274 16.16 14.52 17.07
CA ALA A 274 15.19 15.59 17.23
C ALA A 274 15.69 16.91 16.62
N SER A 275 16.97 17.25 16.77
CA SER A 275 17.60 18.41 16.16
C SER A 275 17.56 18.36 14.62
N MET A 276 17.80 17.19 14.01
CA MET A 276 17.66 17.01 12.56
C MET A 276 16.21 17.20 12.10
N MET A 277 15.26 16.61 12.82
CA MET A 277 13.83 16.70 12.52
C MET A 277 13.30 18.13 12.61
N THR A 278 13.83 18.94 13.50
CA THR A 278 13.43 20.33 13.75
C THR A 278 14.40 21.37 13.18
N SER A 279 15.36 20.94 12.38
CA SER A 279 16.38 21.80 11.76
C SER A 279 15.76 22.92 10.91
N PRO A 280 16.46 24.05 10.67
CA PRO A 280 16.00 25.08 9.76
C PRO A 280 15.62 24.55 8.38
N LEU A 281 16.41 23.60 7.85
CA LEU A 281 16.13 22.93 6.57
C LEU A 281 14.80 22.17 6.61
N SER A 282 14.55 21.37 7.65
CA SER A 282 13.30 20.63 7.83
C SER A 282 12.10 21.59 7.88
N ARG A 283 12.21 22.68 8.64
CA ARG A 283 11.15 23.69 8.78
C ARG A 283 10.90 24.42 7.47
N SER A 284 11.94 24.77 6.72
CA SER A 284 11.83 25.44 5.41
C SER A 284 11.05 24.57 4.41
N VAL A 285 11.42 23.29 4.27
CA VAL A 285 10.73 22.33 3.38
C VAL A 285 9.28 22.14 3.81
N LEU A 286 9.02 21.93 5.10
CA LEU A 286 7.69 21.72 5.64
C LEU A 286 6.80 22.96 5.45
N ALA A 287 7.32 24.16 5.73
CA ALA A 287 6.58 25.42 5.56
C ALA A 287 6.29 25.74 4.09
N ALA A 288 7.24 25.45 3.20
CA ALA A 288 7.06 25.68 1.77
C ALA A 288 5.95 24.81 1.18
N PHE A 289 5.94 23.53 1.52
CA PHE A 289 5.09 22.52 0.86
C PHE A 289 3.88 22.08 1.70
N THR A 290 3.57 22.76 2.81
CA THR A 290 2.38 22.44 3.61
C THR A 290 1.37 23.57 3.59
N GLU A 291 0.11 23.25 3.42
CA GLU A 291 -1.03 24.09 3.69
C GLU A 291 -1.62 23.76 5.07
N GLY A 292 -1.83 24.81 5.88
CA GLY A 292 -2.36 24.65 7.23
C GLY A 292 -1.30 24.26 8.26
N SER A 293 -1.68 23.46 9.26
CA SER A 293 -0.76 23.09 10.34
C SER A 293 0.27 22.06 9.90
N ILE A 294 1.53 22.26 10.27
CA ILE A 294 2.60 21.34 9.91
C ILE A 294 2.51 20.08 10.76
N ARG A 295 2.29 18.93 10.11
CA ARG A 295 2.18 17.62 10.75
C ARG A 295 3.02 16.58 10.06
N TYR A 296 3.70 15.75 10.85
CA TYR A 296 4.44 14.59 10.36
C TYR A 296 4.05 13.32 11.12
N ARG A 297 4.25 12.17 10.51
CA ARG A 297 4.24 10.87 11.15
C ARG A 297 5.67 10.38 11.26
N LEU A 298 6.11 10.01 12.47
CA LEU A 298 7.42 9.43 12.69
C LEU A 298 7.39 7.93 12.39
N GLU A 299 8.28 7.48 11.52
CA GLU A 299 8.40 6.08 11.11
C GLU A 299 9.84 5.57 11.22
N PHE A 300 10.03 4.45 11.95
CA PHE A 300 11.28 3.68 11.91
C PHE A 300 11.16 2.65 10.80
N VAL A 301 11.82 2.90 9.67
CA VAL A 301 11.76 2.02 8.50
C VAL A 301 12.53 0.73 8.81
N SER A 302 11.92 -0.43 8.52
CA SER A 302 12.52 -1.78 8.68
C SER A 302 12.77 -2.28 10.11
N ARG A 303 12.31 -1.56 11.16
CA ARG A 303 12.52 -1.99 12.57
C ARG A 303 11.24 -2.37 13.34
N GLY A 304 10.11 -2.52 12.66
CA GLY A 304 8.83 -2.84 13.32
C GLY A 304 8.31 -1.71 14.22
N HIS A 305 7.40 -2.03 15.15
CA HIS A 305 6.73 -1.03 15.99
C HIS A 305 7.57 -0.63 17.20
N GLN A 306 8.30 0.46 17.12
CA GLN A 306 9.11 1.03 18.22
C GLN A 306 8.33 2.14 18.96
N ARG A 307 7.20 1.80 19.59
CA ARG A 307 6.28 2.79 20.21
C ARG A 307 6.97 3.66 21.28
N GLY A 308 7.86 3.08 22.08
CA GLY A 308 8.59 3.82 23.12
C GLY A 308 9.54 4.86 22.52
N ALA A 309 10.38 4.47 21.58
CA ALA A 309 11.31 5.36 20.89
C ALA A 309 10.57 6.46 20.09
N VAL A 310 9.48 6.10 19.40
CA VAL A 310 8.63 7.09 18.70
C VAL A 310 8.09 8.14 19.66
N ARG A 311 7.56 7.73 20.82
CA ARG A 311 7.01 8.65 21.81
C ARG A 311 8.10 9.59 22.37
N LEU A 312 9.25 9.04 22.74
CA LEU A 312 10.35 9.79 23.31
C LEU A 312 10.87 10.85 22.31
N LEU A 313 11.14 10.43 21.08
CA LEU A 313 11.65 11.31 20.04
C LEU A 313 10.60 12.37 19.61
N ALA A 314 9.34 12.00 19.48
CA ALA A 314 8.28 12.95 19.16
C ALA A 314 8.07 14.02 20.24
N ASN A 315 8.15 13.63 21.53
CA ASN A 315 8.07 14.58 22.64
C ASN A 315 9.28 15.53 22.63
N ARG A 316 10.47 15.02 22.38
CA ARG A 316 11.68 15.84 22.32
C ARG A 316 11.65 16.82 21.13
N ALA A 317 11.25 16.36 19.94
CA ALA A 317 11.08 17.22 18.79
C ALA A 317 10.03 18.32 19.06
N TYR A 318 8.92 18.00 19.71
CA TYR A 318 7.91 18.97 20.11
C TYR A 318 8.44 20.01 21.10
N SER A 319 9.25 19.61 22.10
CA SER A 319 9.84 20.56 23.04
C SER A 319 10.83 21.53 22.37
N MET A 320 11.46 21.13 21.25
CA MET A 320 12.36 21.97 20.48
C MET A 320 11.64 22.85 19.45
N CYS A 321 10.54 22.35 18.87
CA CYS A 321 9.76 23.09 17.86
C CYS A 321 8.26 22.70 17.98
N PRO A 322 7.46 23.43 18.78
CA PRO A 322 6.04 23.12 19.00
C PRO A 322 5.17 23.27 17.74
N ASP A 323 5.63 24.01 16.74
CA ASP A 323 4.89 24.26 15.49
C ASP A 323 4.84 23.04 14.57
N ILE A 324 5.69 22.04 14.81
CA ILE A 324 5.74 20.78 14.04
C ILE A 324 5.18 19.64 14.87
N LEU A 325 4.01 19.15 14.50
CA LEU A 325 3.26 18.18 15.32
C LEU A 325 3.39 16.75 14.80
N ASN A 326 3.73 15.80 15.68
CA ASN A 326 3.61 14.40 15.34
C ASN A 326 2.14 13.95 15.36
N ASP A 327 1.60 13.61 14.19
CA ASP A 327 0.24 13.09 14.02
C ASP A 327 0.26 11.76 13.26
N PRO A 328 0.23 10.61 13.94
CA PRO A 328 0.31 9.30 13.30
C PRO A 328 -0.84 8.98 12.34
N ARG A 329 -1.96 9.71 12.41
CA ARG A 329 -3.17 9.40 11.65
C ARG A 329 -3.39 10.27 10.42
N ARG A 330 -3.16 11.58 10.54
CA ARG A 330 -3.57 12.58 9.55
C ARG A 330 -2.39 13.39 8.98
N ALA A 331 -1.16 13.05 9.34
CA ALA A 331 0.00 13.77 8.83
C ALA A 331 0.19 13.51 7.33
N PRO A 332 0.31 14.56 6.52
CA PRO A 332 0.64 14.46 5.10
C PRO A 332 2.13 14.20 4.88
N TRP A 333 2.95 14.32 5.92
CA TRP A 333 4.38 14.05 5.89
C TRP A 333 4.75 12.82 6.69
N SER A 334 5.79 12.11 6.24
CA SER A 334 6.49 11.08 7.02
C SER A 334 7.90 11.57 7.34
N MET A 335 8.27 11.49 8.60
CA MET A 335 9.64 11.66 9.06
C MET A 335 10.23 10.26 9.21
N ASP A 336 10.98 9.84 8.20
CA ASP A 336 11.50 8.48 8.09
C ASP A 336 12.89 8.38 8.73
N LEU A 337 13.02 7.48 9.68
CA LEU A 337 14.29 7.07 10.28
C LEU A 337 14.72 5.76 9.59
N LEU A 338 15.72 5.86 8.75
CA LEU A 338 16.22 4.77 7.90
C LEU A 338 17.53 4.22 8.51
N PRO A 339 17.50 3.02 9.11
CA PRO A 339 18.72 2.37 9.56
C PRO A 339 19.64 2.06 8.37
N THR A 340 20.91 2.39 8.52
CA THR A 340 21.99 2.04 7.60
C THR A 340 23.02 1.19 8.33
N GLY A 341 24.00 0.63 7.61
CA GLY A 341 25.10 -0.11 8.25
C GLY A 341 25.96 0.75 9.20
N HIS A 342 25.87 2.08 9.09
CA HIS A 342 26.71 3.02 9.84
C HIS A 342 25.92 4.02 10.69
N GLY A 343 24.60 3.81 10.87
CA GLY A 343 23.77 4.72 11.66
C GLY A 343 22.33 4.84 11.18
N ILE A 344 21.77 6.03 11.37
CA ILE A 344 20.38 6.35 11.01
C ILE A 344 20.38 7.58 10.10
N THR A 345 19.80 7.44 8.92
CA THR A 345 19.48 8.57 8.04
C THR A 345 18.08 9.09 8.35
N VAL A 346 17.94 10.40 8.46
CA VAL A 346 16.66 11.09 8.68
C VAL A 346 16.23 11.73 7.38
N GLU A 347 15.02 11.39 6.92
CA GLU A 347 14.42 11.95 5.70
C GLU A 347 12.99 12.42 5.96
N LEU A 348 12.63 13.52 5.34
CA LEU A 348 11.27 13.99 5.28
C LEU A 348 10.64 13.59 3.94
N ARG A 349 9.53 12.85 3.97
CA ARG A 349 8.87 12.31 2.79
C ARG A 349 7.42 12.77 2.71
N PRO A 350 6.96 13.34 1.56
CA PRO A 350 5.55 13.64 1.35
C PRO A 350 4.75 12.34 1.19
N LYS A 351 3.59 12.28 1.84
CA LYS A 351 2.65 11.15 1.77
C LYS A 351 1.52 11.51 0.83
N LEU A 352 1.76 11.35 -0.46
CA LEU A 352 0.74 11.55 -1.49
C LEU A 352 0.00 10.25 -1.75
N THR A 353 -1.28 10.23 -1.44
CA THR A 353 -2.14 9.06 -1.65
C THR A 353 -3.50 9.52 -2.16
N PRO A 354 -3.88 9.20 -3.41
CA PRO A 354 -3.09 8.44 -4.39
C PRO A 354 -1.83 9.18 -4.85
N ASP A 355 -0.86 8.44 -5.41
CA ASP A 355 0.34 9.03 -6.02
C ASP A 355 -0.07 9.81 -7.27
N PRO A 356 0.22 11.13 -7.36
CA PRO A 356 -0.27 11.97 -8.45
C PRO A 356 0.25 11.55 -9.84
N ARG A 357 1.36 10.82 -9.90
CA ARG A 357 1.92 10.31 -11.16
C ARG A 357 1.07 9.22 -11.80
N PHE A 358 0.34 8.46 -10.96
CA PHE A 358 -0.33 7.21 -11.35
C PHE A 358 -1.82 7.23 -11.00
N THR A 359 -2.45 8.39 -10.99
CA THR A 359 -3.90 8.55 -10.69
C THR A 359 -4.80 7.86 -11.69
N TYR A 360 -4.30 7.59 -12.90
CA TYR A 360 -5.01 6.82 -13.91
C TYR A 360 -5.27 5.35 -13.49
N ARG A 361 -4.57 4.86 -12.47
CA ARG A 361 -4.80 3.52 -11.90
C ARG A 361 -6.02 3.55 -11.00
N GLU A 362 -7.20 3.67 -11.60
CA GLU A 362 -8.48 3.69 -10.89
C GLU A 362 -8.86 2.32 -10.34
N ALA A 363 -8.48 1.26 -11.06
CA ALA A 363 -8.71 -0.12 -10.65
C ALA A 363 -7.43 -0.95 -10.77
N ASP A 364 -7.37 -2.05 -10.00
CA ASP A 364 -6.20 -2.90 -9.91
C ASP A 364 -6.56 -4.38 -9.83
N ILE A 365 -5.61 -5.21 -10.27
CA ILE A 365 -5.70 -6.67 -10.17
C ILE A 365 -4.72 -7.22 -9.14
N ARG A 366 -4.99 -8.43 -8.69
CA ARG A 366 -4.05 -9.16 -7.84
C ARG A 366 -2.73 -9.39 -8.58
N ALA A 367 -1.62 -8.99 -7.97
CA ALA A 367 -0.27 -9.09 -8.53
C ALA A 367 0.06 -8.14 -9.69
N ALA A 368 -0.68 -7.05 -9.86
CA ALA A 368 -0.30 -5.99 -10.79
C ALA A 368 1.11 -5.44 -10.52
N SER A 369 1.71 -4.91 -11.56
CA SER A 369 3.02 -4.26 -11.51
C SER A 369 3.04 -3.08 -10.54
N HIS A 370 4.21 -2.81 -9.99
CA HIS A 370 4.45 -1.57 -9.26
C HIS A 370 4.64 -0.44 -10.29
N PRO A 371 3.85 0.66 -10.23
CA PRO A 371 3.86 1.67 -11.30
C PRO A 371 5.24 2.24 -11.66
N PRO A 372 6.14 2.57 -10.71
CA PRO A 372 7.51 2.96 -11.04
C PRO A 372 8.33 1.89 -11.79
N LEU A 373 8.04 0.61 -11.60
CA LEU A 373 8.68 -0.46 -12.39
C LEU A 373 8.20 -0.42 -13.84
N ALA A 374 6.89 -0.28 -14.05
CA ALA A 374 6.33 -0.14 -15.39
C ALA A 374 6.92 1.08 -16.13
N ALA A 375 7.05 2.22 -15.42
CA ALA A 375 7.71 3.41 -15.94
C ALA A 375 9.18 3.14 -16.31
N CYS A 376 9.94 2.42 -15.46
CA CYS A 376 11.32 2.03 -15.76
C CYS A 376 11.41 1.11 -16.99
N MET A 377 10.50 0.16 -17.15
CA MET A 377 10.47 -0.74 -18.29
C MET A 377 10.16 0.02 -19.60
N ALA A 378 9.21 0.94 -19.53
CA ALA A 378 8.88 1.82 -20.65
C ALA A 378 10.07 2.70 -21.06
N ARG A 379 10.80 3.27 -20.10
CA ARG A 379 12.00 4.06 -20.38
C ARG A 379 13.17 3.23 -20.93
N LEU A 380 13.37 2.02 -20.42
CA LEU A 380 14.36 1.09 -20.96
C LEU A 380 14.08 0.77 -22.44
N ALA A 381 12.81 0.73 -22.84
CA ALA A 381 12.43 0.63 -24.25
C ALA A 381 12.87 1.84 -25.07
N GLY A 382 12.95 3.02 -24.46
CA GLY A 382 13.22 4.27 -25.15
C GLY A 382 12.01 4.74 -25.97
N ARG A 383 12.16 5.91 -26.59
CA ARG A 383 11.18 6.44 -27.55
C ARG A 383 11.58 6.07 -28.98
N VAL A 384 10.69 5.42 -29.69
CA VAL A 384 10.83 5.09 -31.11
C VAL A 384 9.53 5.52 -31.78
N GLU A 385 9.63 6.17 -32.94
CA GLU A 385 8.47 6.59 -33.73
C GLU A 385 7.86 5.39 -34.49
N HIS A 386 6.56 5.45 -34.72
CA HIS A 386 5.75 4.39 -35.37
C HIS A 386 5.84 3.04 -34.65
N GLU A 387 5.95 3.08 -33.31
CA GLU A 387 6.12 1.87 -32.52
C GLU A 387 4.82 1.09 -32.38
N ILE A 388 4.90 -0.22 -32.58
CA ILE A 388 3.82 -1.19 -32.38
C ILE A 388 4.17 -1.98 -31.13
N VAL A 389 3.43 -1.72 -30.04
CA VAL A 389 3.73 -2.27 -28.70
C VAL A 389 2.75 -3.38 -28.36
N TRP A 390 3.25 -4.49 -27.82
CA TRP A 390 2.42 -5.55 -27.28
C TRP A 390 2.88 -5.96 -25.87
N ASP A 391 1.90 -6.12 -24.96
CA ASP A 391 2.07 -6.78 -23.66
C ASP A 391 1.24 -8.07 -23.65
N PRO A 392 1.88 -9.26 -23.68
CA PRO A 392 1.20 -10.56 -23.66
C PRO A 392 0.59 -10.93 -22.29
N PHE A 393 0.89 -10.20 -21.23
CA PHE A 393 0.35 -10.36 -19.87
C PHE A 393 -0.07 -9.01 -19.29
N CYS A 394 -0.88 -8.26 -20.03
CA CYS A 394 -1.07 -6.82 -19.80
C CYS A 394 -1.69 -6.47 -18.43
N GLY A 395 -2.37 -7.40 -17.77
CA GLY A 395 -2.91 -7.18 -16.45
C GLY A 395 -3.79 -5.93 -16.37
N SER A 396 -3.36 -4.95 -15.57
CA SER A 396 -4.04 -3.64 -15.44
C SER A 396 -3.55 -2.57 -16.45
N GLY A 397 -2.72 -2.94 -17.42
CA GLY A 397 -2.28 -2.10 -18.53
C GLY A 397 -1.13 -1.13 -18.23
N LEU A 398 -0.46 -1.26 -17.10
CA LEU A 398 0.52 -0.27 -16.61
C LEU A 398 1.71 -0.09 -17.54
N GLU A 399 2.34 -1.18 -17.99
CA GLU A 399 3.50 -1.17 -18.89
C GLU A 399 3.16 -0.48 -20.21
N LEU A 400 2.01 -0.78 -20.77
CA LEU A 400 1.50 -0.20 -22.01
C LEU A 400 1.19 1.29 -21.86
N ILE A 401 0.51 1.69 -20.78
CA ILE A 401 0.17 3.09 -20.49
C ILE A 401 1.45 3.92 -20.30
N GLU A 402 2.41 3.43 -19.51
CA GLU A 402 3.68 4.13 -19.28
C GLU A 402 4.49 4.25 -20.58
N ARG A 403 4.48 3.21 -21.45
CA ARG A 403 5.14 3.29 -22.74
C ARG A 403 4.45 4.29 -23.69
N ALA A 404 3.12 4.26 -23.76
CA ALA A 404 2.37 5.16 -24.62
C ALA A 404 2.56 6.65 -24.20
N ARG A 405 2.75 6.93 -22.91
CA ARG A 405 3.06 8.29 -22.40
C ARG A 405 4.36 8.88 -22.93
N LEU A 406 5.32 8.06 -23.32
CA LEU A 406 6.59 8.53 -23.90
C LEU A 406 6.42 8.98 -25.37
N GLY A 407 5.28 8.74 -25.97
CA GLY A 407 4.97 9.09 -27.36
C GLY A 407 5.59 8.14 -28.38
N GLY A 408 5.39 8.44 -29.68
CA GLY A 408 5.90 7.66 -30.81
C GLY A 408 5.21 6.31 -31.06
N VAL A 409 4.14 5.99 -30.30
CA VAL A 409 3.38 4.73 -30.42
C VAL A 409 2.24 4.90 -31.40
N GLU A 410 2.09 3.94 -32.33
CA GLU A 410 1.03 3.90 -33.34
C GLU A 410 -0.06 2.87 -32.99
N TYR A 411 0.36 1.70 -32.50
CA TYR A 411 -0.54 0.62 -32.07
C TYR A 411 -0.15 0.07 -30.69
N VAL A 412 -1.15 -0.16 -29.85
CA VAL A 412 -1.00 -0.78 -28.53
C VAL A 412 -1.86 -2.02 -28.47
N TYR A 413 -1.23 -3.15 -28.29
CA TYR A 413 -1.87 -4.45 -28.08
C TYR A 413 -1.66 -4.90 -26.64
N GLY A 414 -2.72 -5.43 -26.01
CA GLY A 414 -2.64 -6.06 -24.70
C GLY A 414 -3.46 -7.34 -24.67
N THR A 415 -2.86 -8.42 -24.20
CA THR A 415 -3.57 -9.68 -23.98
C THR A 415 -3.46 -10.12 -22.54
N ASP A 416 -4.49 -10.77 -22.00
CA ASP A 416 -4.50 -11.41 -20.70
C ASP A 416 -5.53 -12.55 -20.68
N LEU A 417 -5.25 -13.64 -19.98
CA LEU A 417 -6.20 -14.75 -19.80
C LEU A 417 -7.40 -14.38 -18.95
N ASN A 418 -7.31 -13.33 -18.13
CA ASN A 418 -8.35 -12.91 -17.23
C ASN A 418 -9.20 -11.79 -17.84
N PRO A 419 -10.49 -12.03 -18.15
CA PRO A 419 -11.35 -10.99 -18.73
C PRO A 419 -11.52 -9.77 -17.83
N ASN A 420 -11.44 -9.94 -16.51
CA ASN A 420 -11.46 -8.82 -15.57
C ASN A 420 -10.20 -7.94 -15.67
N ALA A 421 -9.04 -8.52 -15.98
CA ALA A 421 -7.83 -7.76 -16.24
C ALA A 421 -7.98 -6.85 -17.47
N ILE A 422 -8.56 -7.37 -18.55
CA ILE A 422 -8.87 -6.61 -19.76
C ILE A 422 -9.85 -5.45 -19.47
N ALA A 423 -10.91 -5.70 -18.70
CA ALA A 423 -11.85 -4.64 -18.30
C ALA A 423 -11.17 -3.54 -17.49
N ILE A 424 -10.35 -3.91 -16.50
CA ILE A 424 -9.56 -2.97 -15.68
C ILE A 424 -8.56 -2.20 -16.54
N SER A 425 -7.87 -2.87 -17.47
CA SER A 425 -6.93 -2.23 -18.38
C SER A 425 -7.63 -1.16 -19.22
N ARG A 426 -8.82 -1.43 -19.76
CA ARG A 426 -9.65 -0.43 -20.48
C ARG A 426 -9.98 0.78 -19.61
N THR A 427 -10.42 0.55 -18.37
CA THR A 427 -10.71 1.62 -17.40
C THR A 427 -9.49 2.50 -17.15
N ASN A 428 -8.34 1.88 -16.89
CA ASN A 428 -7.10 2.61 -16.62
C ASN A 428 -6.59 3.38 -17.86
N PHE A 429 -6.71 2.82 -19.07
CA PHE A 429 -6.38 3.53 -20.31
C PHE A 429 -7.29 4.76 -20.53
N ALA A 430 -8.60 4.62 -20.28
CA ALA A 430 -9.54 5.74 -20.36
C ALA A 430 -9.17 6.86 -19.37
N ALA A 431 -8.86 6.49 -18.11
CA ALA A 431 -8.43 7.42 -17.07
C ALA A 431 -7.05 8.04 -17.35
N ALA A 432 -6.15 7.32 -18.02
CA ALA A 432 -4.83 7.82 -18.38
C ALA A 432 -4.88 8.96 -19.40
N GLY A 433 -5.93 9.01 -20.23
CA GLY A 433 -6.15 10.07 -21.21
C GLY A 433 -5.06 10.17 -22.29
N VAL A 434 -4.23 9.13 -22.45
CA VAL A 434 -3.18 9.10 -23.47
C VAL A 434 -3.81 8.83 -24.83
N LYS A 435 -3.40 9.60 -25.83
CA LYS A 435 -3.99 9.58 -27.19
C LYS A 435 -2.89 9.41 -28.26
N GLY A 436 -3.29 9.23 -29.51
CA GLY A 436 -2.37 9.18 -30.66
C GLY A 436 -1.98 7.77 -31.09
N PHE A 437 -2.68 6.74 -30.60
CA PHE A 437 -2.48 5.35 -30.99
C PHE A 437 -3.81 4.60 -31.10
N GLN A 438 -3.80 3.46 -31.78
CA GLN A 438 -4.93 2.52 -31.79
C GLN A 438 -4.73 1.50 -30.65
N LEU A 439 -5.78 1.25 -29.86
CA LEU A 439 -5.75 0.34 -28.71
C LEU A 439 -6.58 -0.91 -28.99
N ASN A 440 -5.95 -2.07 -28.95
CA ASN A 440 -6.59 -3.37 -29.01
C ASN A 440 -6.26 -4.20 -27.76
N LEU A 441 -7.27 -4.46 -26.93
CA LEU A 441 -7.17 -5.27 -25.72
C LEU A 441 -8.05 -6.51 -25.88
N ALA A 442 -7.45 -7.70 -25.84
CA ALA A 442 -8.11 -8.97 -26.07
C ALA A 442 -7.92 -9.95 -24.90
N CYS A 443 -8.97 -10.68 -24.56
CA CYS A 443 -8.89 -11.79 -23.59
C CYS A 443 -8.47 -13.06 -24.32
N GLY A 444 -7.32 -13.63 -23.97
CA GLY A 444 -6.82 -14.85 -24.62
C GLY A 444 -5.41 -15.24 -24.19
N ASP A 445 -5.00 -16.43 -24.60
CA ASP A 445 -3.63 -16.91 -24.43
C ASP A 445 -2.73 -16.21 -25.44
N PHE A 446 -1.60 -15.67 -24.97
CA PHE A 446 -0.62 -14.99 -25.85
C PHE A 446 0.00 -15.92 -26.90
N ARG A 447 -0.06 -17.24 -26.71
CA ARG A 447 0.37 -18.24 -27.70
C ARG A 447 -0.50 -18.24 -28.95
N ASP A 448 -1.77 -17.88 -28.77
CA ASP A 448 -2.77 -17.75 -29.84
C ASP A 448 -2.82 -16.33 -30.43
N TYR A 449 -1.69 -15.61 -30.44
CA TYR A 449 -1.62 -14.19 -30.84
C TYR A 449 -2.20 -13.91 -32.22
N THR A 450 -2.16 -14.87 -33.14
CA THR A 450 -2.75 -14.72 -34.50
C THR A 450 -4.28 -14.60 -34.50
N ARG A 451 -4.95 -14.88 -33.38
CA ARG A 451 -6.39 -14.63 -33.22
C ARG A 451 -6.71 -13.18 -32.84
N VAL A 452 -5.70 -12.39 -32.51
CA VAL A 452 -5.85 -10.97 -32.19
C VAL A 452 -5.65 -10.18 -33.47
N GLU A 453 -6.68 -9.43 -33.88
CA GLU A 453 -6.61 -8.61 -35.09
C GLU A 453 -5.42 -7.65 -35.03
N GLY A 454 -4.59 -7.68 -36.08
CA GLY A 454 -3.37 -6.89 -36.20
C GLY A 454 -2.11 -7.54 -35.60
N LEU A 455 -2.20 -8.63 -34.86
CA LEU A 455 -1.03 -9.40 -34.42
C LEU A 455 -0.75 -10.59 -35.36
N GLY A 456 0.51 -10.74 -35.74
CA GLY A 456 0.97 -11.81 -36.59
C GLY A 456 2.50 -11.92 -36.57
N PRO A 457 3.08 -12.82 -37.37
CA PRO A 457 4.53 -12.89 -37.51
C PRO A 457 5.11 -11.55 -37.99
N LYS A 458 6.21 -11.11 -37.35
CA LYS A 458 6.90 -9.85 -37.67
C LYS A 458 5.98 -8.62 -37.70
N SER A 459 5.00 -8.54 -36.78
CA SER A 459 4.04 -7.42 -36.71
C SER A 459 4.39 -6.38 -35.65
N VAL A 460 5.16 -6.74 -34.62
CA VAL A 460 5.41 -5.94 -33.42
C VAL A 460 6.84 -5.40 -33.39
N THR A 461 7.05 -4.18 -32.92
CA THR A 461 8.37 -3.57 -32.77
C THR A 461 8.86 -3.62 -31.31
N LEU A 462 7.93 -3.69 -30.34
CA LEU A 462 8.24 -3.78 -28.93
C LEU A 462 7.29 -4.72 -28.19
N MET A 463 7.84 -5.72 -27.55
CA MET A 463 7.15 -6.44 -26.48
C MET A 463 7.66 -5.95 -25.13
N VAL A 464 6.77 -5.47 -24.26
CA VAL A 464 7.11 -5.02 -22.91
C VAL A 464 6.15 -5.66 -21.90
N THR A 465 6.67 -6.46 -20.97
CA THR A 465 5.79 -7.26 -20.11
C THR A 465 6.40 -7.62 -18.76
N ASN A 466 5.53 -7.74 -17.76
CA ASN A 466 5.86 -8.29 -16.45
C ASN A 466 5.08 -9.60 -16.24
N PRO A 467 5.61 -10.73 -16.72
CA PRO A 467 4.88 -11.99 -16.71
C PRO A 467 4.59 -12.51 -15.30
N PRO A 468 3.63 -13.43 -15.10
CA PRO A 468 3.37 -14.02 -13.81
C PRO A 468 4.60 -14.79 -13.30
N MET A 469 5.01 -14.50 -12.05
CA MET A 469 6.26 -15.00 -11.46
C MET A 469 6.09 -16.22 -10.55
N GLY A 470 4.91 -16.85 -10.54
CA GLY A 470 4.61 -18.05 -9.74
C GLY A 470 4.43 -17.82 -8.24
N ARG A 471 4.58 -16.59 -7.73
CA ARG A 471 4.47 -16.27 -6.29
C ARG A 471 3.08 -15.82 -5.85
N ARG A 472 2.51 -14.84 -6.52
CA ARG A 472 1.17 -14.30 -6.22
C ARG A 472 0.08 -14.96 -7.06
N ILE A 473 0.45 -15.38 -8.26
CA ILE A 473 -0.37 -16.20 -9.18
C ILE A 473 0.38 -17.51 -9.34
N ARG A 474 -0.30 -18.64 -9.09
CA ARG A 474 0.29 -19.97 -9.29
C ARG A 474 0.41 -20.24 -10.79
N VAL A 475 1.60 -20.64 -11.21
CA VAL A 475 1.90 -21.08 -12.57
C VAL A 475 2.45 -22.49 -12.46
N SER A 476 1.79 -23.46 -13.06
CA SER A 476 2.17 -24.88 -12.97
C SER A 476 3.53 -25.15 -13.65
N ASN A 477 3.79 -24.50 -14.77
CA ASN A 477 5.03 -24.63 -15.52
C ASN A 477 5.58 -23.25 -15.92
N LEU A 478 6.21 -22.55 -14.97
CA LEU A 478 6.78 -21.22 -15.21
C LEU A 478 7.92 -21.27 -16.24
N ARG A 479 8.73 -22.33 -16.23
CA ARG A 479 9.82 -22.50 -17.20
C ARG A 479 9.28 -22.64 -18.63
N GLY A 480 8.24 -23.44 -18.82
CA GLY A 480 7.55 -23.59 -20.11
C GLY A 480 6.96 -22.27 -20.57
N LEU A 481 6.22 -21.56 -19.69
CA LEU A 481 5.63 -20.25 -20.00
C LEU A 481 6.68 -19.25 -20.54
N LEU A 482 7.85 -19.17 -19.89
CA LEU A 482 8.89 -18.23 -20.33
C LEU A 482 9.60 -18.70 -21.60
N ARG A 483 9.72 -20.00 -21.86
CA ARG A 483 10.19 -20.54 -23.15
C ARG A 483 9.24 -20.18 -24.29
N ASP A 484 7.93 -20.33 -24.05
CA ASP A 484 6.90 -19.94 -25.00
C ASP A 484 6.92 -18.45 -25.26
N LEU A 485 7.14 -17.61 -24.20
CA LEU A 485 7.30 -16.17 -24.37
C LEU A 485 8.47 -15.84 -25.31
N PHE A 486 9.62 -16.49 -25.18
CA PHE A 486 10.74 -16.29 -26.07
C PHE A 486 10.43 -16.76 -27.51
N ALA A 487 9.78 -17.91 -27.68
CA ALA A 487 9.41 -18.42 -28.99
C ALA A 487 8.41 -17.49 -29.71
N VAL A 488 7.40 -17.02 -28.99
CA VAL A 488 6.44 -16.03 -29.52
C VAL A 488 7.12 -14.71 -29.84
N ALA A 489 8.01 -14.22 -28.98
CA ALA A 489 8.77 -12.99 -29.25
C ALA A 489 9.65 -13.12 -30.51
N ALA A 490 10.32 -14.26 -30.69
CA ALA A 490 11.10 -14.51 -31.89
C ALA A 490 10.24 -14.53 -33.16
N ALA A 491 9.00 -15.02 -33.08
CA ALA A 491 8.09 -15.06 -34.22
C ALA A 491 7.45 -13.70 -34.54
N VAL A 492 6.99 -12.96 -33.52
CA VAL A 492 6.13 -11.77 -33.70
C VAL A 492 6.93 -10.48 -33.85
N LEU A 493 8.17 -10.41 -33.33
CA LEU A 493 9.00 -9.22 -33.44
C LEU A 493 9.51 -9.02 -34.86
N LYS A 494 9.45 -7.79 -35.34
CA LYS A 494 10.16 -7.34 -36.55
C LYS A 494 11.67 -7.38 -36.33
N PRO A 495 12.49 -7.50 -37.39
CA PRO A 495 13.92 -7.23 -37.29
C PRO A 495 14.18 -5.89 -36.60
N GLY A 496 15.12 -5.86 -35.65
CA GLY A 496 15.38 -4.68 -34.81
C GLY A 496 14.38 -4.48 -33.64
N GLY A 497 13.28 -5.24 -33.60
CA GLY A 497 12.32 -5.21 -32.51
C GLY A 497 12.88 -5.68 -31.18
N ARG A 498 12.24 -5.33 -30.07
CA ARG A 498 12.75 -5.54 -28.71
C ARG A 498 11.75 -6.29 -27.84
N LEU A 499 12.26 -7.22 -27.03
CA LEU A 499 11.55 -7.84 -25.91
C LEU A 499 12.13 -7.30 -24.61
N ILE A 500 11.31 -6.64 -23.78
CA ILE A 500 11.67 -6.19 -22.44
C ILE A 500 10.77 -6.87 -21.44
N PHE A 501 11.34 -7.58 -20.47
CA PHE A 501 10.56 -8.25 -19.47
C PHE A 501 11.29 -8.48 -18.15
N ALA A 502 10.51 -8.70 -17.10
CA ALA A 502 11.03 -9.12 -15.81
C ALA A 502 11.14 -10.66 -15.78
N ASN A 503 12.37 -11.17 -15.82
CA ASN A 503 12.67 -12.61 -15.85
C ASN A 503 12.95 -13.14 -14.44
N PRO A 504 12.01 -13.90 -13.81
CA PRO A 504 12.22 -14.47 -12.47
C PRO A 504 13.13 -15.71 -12.47
N MET A 505 13.46 -16.23 -13.64
CA MET A 505 14.26 -17.44 -13.81
C MET A 505 15.54 -17.13 -14.60
N ARG A 506 16.56 -17.95 -14.41
CA ARG A 506 17.81 -17.85 -15.19
C ARG A 506 17.72 -18.71 -16.45
N ILE A 507 16.77 -18.38 -17.33
CA ILE A 507 16.63 -19.03 -18.64
C ILE A 507 16.90 -18.00 -19.73
N GLU A 508 17.36 -18.49 -20.86
CA GLU A 508 17.70 -17.72 -22.06
C GLU A 508 16.91 -18.24 -23.26
N PRO A 509 16.71 -17.43 -24.30
CA PRO A 509 16.05 -17.89 -25.52
C PRO A 509 16.83 -19.02 -26.18
N LEU A 510 16.12 -19.97 -26.77
CA LEU A 510 16.71 -21.01 -27.62
C LEU A 510 16.89 -20.50 -29.04
N ASP A 511 16.12 -19.53 -29.48
CA ASP A 511 16.21 -18.92 -30.79
C ASP A 511 17.39 -17.93 -30.83
N PRO A 512 18.41 -18.16 -31.68
CA PRO A 512 19.61 -17.32 -31.78
C PRO A 512 19.33 -15.93 -32.34
N SER A 513 18.17 -15.70 -32.92
CA SER A 513 17.75 -14.40 -33.43
C SER A 513 17.40 -13.37 -32.31
N LEU A 514 17.30 -13.82 -31.06
CA LEU A 514 17.09 -12.92 -29.90
C LEU A 514 18.45 -12.70 -29.19
N ARG A 515 19.05 -11.55 -29.41
CA ARG A 515 20.30 -11.15 -28.77
C ARG A 515 20.06 -10.33 -27.53
N LEU A 516 20.67 -10.72 -26.40
CA LEU A 516 20.64 -9.95 -25.16
C LEU A 516 21.40 -8.64 -25.29
N GLU A 517 20.76 -7.50 -25.01
CA GLU A 517 21.37 -6.16 -25.02
C GLU A 517 21.44 -5.53 -23.61
N TYR A 518 20.53 -5.88 -22.72
CA TYR A 518 20.52 -5.36 -21.36
C TYR A 518 20.12 -6.44 -20.36
N ARG A 519 20.81 -6.48 -19.24
CA ARG A 519 20.48 -7.34 -18.11
C ARG A 519 20.89 -6.69 -16.80
N LYS A 520 19.93 -6.53 -15.89
CA LYS A 520 20.18 -6.05 -14.53
C LYS A 520 19.38 -6.89 -13.52
N VAL A 521 20.02 -7.22 -12.41
CA VAL A 521 19.29 -7.83 -11.29
C VAL A 521 18.56 -6.74 -10.53
N ILE A 522 17.26 -6.89 -10.36
CA ILE A 522 16.37 -5.95 -9.65
C ILE A 522 15.72 -6.63 -8.46
N ASP A 523 15.53 -5.89 -7.37
CA ASP A 523 14.76 -6.35 -6.19
C ASP A 523 13.28 -6.02 -6.36
N LEU A 524 12.43 -7.04 -6.44
CA LEU A 524 10.98 -6.88 -6.54
C LEU A 524 10.23 -6.89 -5.19
N GLY A 525 10.95 -6.62 -4.10
CA GLY A 525 10.37 -6.59 -2.75
C GLY A 525 10.38 -7.98 -2.11
N GLY A 526 11.58 -8.46 -1.82
CA GLY A 526 11.84 -9.73 -1.14
C GLY A 526 12.25 -10.87 -2.07
N PHE A 527 12.47 -10.62 -3.36
CA PHE A 527 13.15 -11.53 -4.27
C PHE A 527 13.82 -10.80 -5.43
N ASN A 528 14.91 -11.36 -5.90
CA ASN A 528 15.63 -10.86 -7.06
C ASN A 528 15.03 -11.40 -8.35
N CYS A 529 14.89 -10.52 -9.32
CA CYS A 529 14.46 -10.81 -10.68
C CYS A 529 15.49 -10.19 -11.65
N ARG A 530 15.51 -10.61 -12.89
CA ARG A 530 16.31 -9.97 -13.93
C ARG A 530 15.42 -9.10 -14.79
N LEU A 531 15.71 -7.82 -14.91
CA LEU A 531 15.18 -6.99 -15.99
C LEU A 531 16.05 -7.18 -17.18
N GLU A 532 15.48 -7.69 -18.28
CA GLU A 532 16.23 -8.05 -19.49
C GLU A 532 15.62 -7.37 -20.72
N MET A 533 16.48 -6.99 -21.65
CA MET A 533 16.10 -6.56 -22.99
C MET A 533 16.85 -7.40 -24.03
N TYR A 534 16.08 -7.97 -24.93
CA TYR A 534 16.58 -8.70 -26.10
C TYR A 534 16.19 -7.95 -27.37
N ARG A 535 17.09 -7.94 -28.36
CA ARG A 535 16.81 -7.43 -29.68
C ARG A 535 16.68 -8.58 -30.68
N LYS A 536 15.66 -8.50 -31.54
CA LYS A 536 15.49 -9.40 -32.66
C LYS A 536 16.50 -9.04 -33.73
N LEU A 537 17.35 -9.99 -34.09
CA LEU A 537 18.24 -9.91 -35.26
C LEU A 537 17.47 -10.15 -36.56
N GLU A 538 18.10 -9.95 -37.66
CA GLU A 538 17.53 -10.25 -38.99
C GLU A 538 17.16 -11.72 -39.15
#